data_34d6eda6dccdf7318457537be236979b
#
_entry.id   34d6eda6dccdf7318457537be236979b
#
_cell.length_a   1.000
_cell.length_b   1.000
_cell.length_c   1.000
_cell.angle_alpha   90.00
_cell.angle_beta   90.00
_cell.angle_gamma   90.00
#
_symmetry.space_group_name_H-M   'P 1'
#
loop_
_entity.id
_entity.type
_entity.pdbx_description
1 polymer ?
#
loop_
_entity_poly.entity_id
_entity_poly.type
_entity_poly.pdbx_seq_one_letter_code
_entity_poly.pdbx_strand_id
1 'polypeptide(L)'
;DVCSSDLLLGLNDFPGQGTATIGMLDAFWEEKGFITGQEFAQFCSDSVPLMKAEKLVWTPEESFSAELSAFLREPSGDSELAWQVKNSSGDDLSTGVLAFKSTLSCEAEVAGQIQAPLQTVKKAEKLTLHAGLKGGGTNQWSFWVFPSTQPKFDLSGVRIFPWYREDVRQALKQGETVWLKIHPDRVWTGIPGRFAPAFWSPV
;
A
#
# COMPACT_ATOMS: atom_id res chain seq x y z
N ASP A 1 -10.41 -2.13 12.56
CA ASP A 1 -9.64 -2.32 13.80
C ASP A 1 -8.21 -1.96 13.52
N VAL A 2 -7.82 -0.81 13.99
CA VAL A 2 -6.43 -0.37 13.93
C VAL A 2 -5.68 -1.19 14.96
N CYS A 3 -4.67 -1.94 14.52
CA CYS A 3 -3.74 -2.57 15.43
C CYS A 3 -3.09 -1.44 16.25
N SER A 4 -3.41 -1.36 17.53
CA SER A 4 -2.95 -0.27 18.40
C SER A 4 -1.48 -0.41 18.82
N SER A 5 -0.78 -1.42 18.34
CA SER A 5 0.65 -1.63 18.60
C SER A 5 1.30 -2.39 17.45
N ASP A 6 2.24 -1.76 16.80
CA ASP A 6 3.20 -2.41 15.91
C ASP A 6 4.42 -2.79 16.75
N LEU A 7 4.52 -4.06 17.07
CA LEU A 7 5.69 -4.60 17.74
C LEU A 7 6.56 -5.31 16.70
N LEU A 8 7.70 -4.72 16.38
CA LEU A 8 8.74 -5.41 15.66
C LEU A 8 9.38 -6.43 16.62
N LEU A 9 9.10 -7.72 16.41
CA LEU A 9 9.57 -8.79 17.29
C LEU A 9 11.10 -8.94 17.27
N GLY A 10 11.73 -8.66 16.15
CA GLY A 10 13.18 -8.68 15.99
C GLY A 10 13.62 -7.87 14.78
N LEU A 11 14.73 -7.14 14.89
CA LEU A 11 15.30 -6.43 13.76
C LEU A 11 15.96 -7.39 12.78
N ASN A 12 16.55 -8.46 13.25
CA ASN A 12 17.20 -9.52 12.47
C ASN A 12 16.46 -10.85 12.59
N ASP A 13 16.71 -11.74 11.66
CA ASP A 13 16.26 -13.14 11.74
C ASP A 13 16.86 -13.84 12.96
N PHE A 14 16.07 -14.72 13.55
CA PHE A 14 16.53 -15.50 14.70
C PHE A 14 17.32 -16.74 14.21
N PRO A 15 18.65 -16.80 14.40
CA PRO A 15 19.47 -17.86 13.83
C PRO A 15 19.25 -19.22 14.50
N GLY A 16 18.63 -19.25 15.69
CA GLY A 16 18.32 -20.48 16.41
C GLY A 16 17.12 -21.26 15.89
N GLN A 17 16.36 -20.70 14.95
CA GLN A 17 15.15 -21.32 14.42
C GLN A 17 15.02 -21.02 12.91
N GLY A 18 15.24 -22.02 12.09
CA GLY A 18 15.29 -21.87 10.62
C GLY A 18 14.01 -21.40 9.95
N THR A 19 12.88 -21.33 10.67
CA THR A 19 11.60 -20.79 10.19
C THR A 19 11.33 -19.35 10.67
N ALA A 20 12.18 -18.79 11.51
CA ALA A 20 12.02 -17.45 12.08
C ALA A 20 12.73 -16.38 11.22
N THR A 21 12.37 -16.29 9.94
CA THR A 21 12.90 -15.33 8.96
C THR A 21 12.06 -14.05 8.90
N ILE A 22 11.73 -13.51 10.07
CA ILE A 22 10.81 -12.38 10.24
C ILE A 22 11.50 -11.01 10.35
N GLY A 23 12.84 -11.01 10.48
CA GLY A 23 13.62 -9.78 10.62
C GLY A 23 13.68 -8.93 9.37
N MET A 24 13.91 -7.63 9.53
CA MET A 24 14.28 -6.71 8.45
C MET A 24 15.67 -7.04 7.90
N LEU A 25 16.55 -7.50 8.76
CA LEU A 25 17.89 -7.98 8.46
C LEU A 25 17.92 -9.51 8.52
N ASP A 26 18.89 -10.11 7.90
CA ASP A 26 19.13 -11.54 7.99
C ASP A 26 19.82 -11.91 9.33
N ALA A 27 20.18 -13.19 9.51
CA ALA A 27 20.85 -13.68 10.70
C ALA A 27 22.28 -13.13 10.88
N PHE A 28 22.87 -12.54 9.85
CA PHE A 28 24.18 -11.92 9.85
C PHE A 28 24.14 -10.39 9.95
N TRP A 29 22.93 -9.83 10.14
CA TRP A 29 22.67 -8.38 10.20
C TRP A 29 22.84 -7.67 8.86
N GLU A 30 22.73 -8.40 7.76
CA GLU A 30 22.78 -7.86 6.40
C GLU A 30 21.39 -7.55 5.88
N GLU A 31 21.30 -6.56 4.99
CA GLU A 31 20.03 -6.18 4.35
C GLU A 31 19.51 -7.30 3.43
N LYS A 32 18.25 -7.67 3.58
CA LYS A 32 17.60 -8.67 2.71
C LYS A 32 17.14 -8.11 1.36
N GLY A 33 17.30 -6.80 1.12
CA GLY A 33 16.98 -6.15 -0.15
C GLY A 33 15.50 -5.83 -0.38
N PHE A 34 14.61 -5.99 0.60
CA PHE A 34 13.21 -5.60 0.48
C PHE A 34 12.88 -4.25 1.14
N ILE A 35 13.75 -3.76 2.01
CA ILE A 35 13.68 -2.43 2.64
C ILE A 35 15.10 -1.93 2.91
N THR A 36 15.32 -0.66 2.66
CA THR A 36 16.56 0.02 2.97
C THR A 36 16.50 0.70 4.34
N GLY A 37 17.65 0.98 4.95
CA GLY A 37 17.70 1.75 6.19
C GLY A 37 17.04 3.13 6.07
N GLN A 38 17.10 3.76 4.89
CA GLN A 38 16.43 5.04 4.63
C GLN A 38 14.91 4.89 4.58
N GLU A 39 14.38 3.85 3.96
CA GLU A 39 12.94 3.56 3.96
C GLU A 39 12.45 3.21 5.37
N PHE A 40 13.24 2.44 6.12
CA PHE A 40 12.93 2.13 7.51
C PHE A 40 12.85 3.38 8.38
N ALA A 41 13.75 4.35 8.19
CA ALA A 41 13.76 5.60 8.93
C ALA A 41 12.52 6.48 8.66
N GLN A 42 11.78 6.26 7.57
CA GLN A 42 10.54 7.00 7.27
C GLN A 42 9.44 6.75 8.31
N PHE A 43 9.42 5.61 8.95
CA PHE A 43 8.43 5.26 9.97
C PHE A 43 9.03 4.89 11.34
N CYS A 44 10.35 4.78 11.43
CA CYS A 44 11.06 4.45 12.66
C CYS A 44 12.26 5.38 12.86
N SER A 45 11.99 6.60 13.30
CA SER A 45 12.99 7.62 13.61
C SER A 45 12.48 8.56 14.71
N ASP A 46 13.32 9.49 15.15
CA ASP A 46 13.00 10.44 16.22
C ASP A 46 11.92 11.46 15.83
N SER A 47 11.67 11.64 14.55
CA SER A 47 10.55 12.47 14.06
C SER A 47 9.97 11.88 12.78
N VAL A 48 8.67 11.61 12.80
CA VAL A 48 7.97 10.89 11.73
C VAL A 48 6.68 11.60 11.38
N PRO A 49 6.50 12.02 10.11
CA PRO A 49 5.19 12.37 9.57
C PRO A 49 4.31 11.12 9.46
N LEU A 50 3.04 11.26 9.78
CA LEU A 50 2.04 10.21 9.74
C LEU A 50 0.86 10.64 8.89
N MET A 51 0.21 9.69 8.22
CA MET A 51 -0.97 9.90 7.40
C MET A 51 -2.10 8.98 7.84
N LYS A 52 -3.30 9.55 7.97
CA LYS A 52 -4.54 8.79 8.14
C LYS A 52 -5.50 9.16 7.02
N ALA A 53 -5.75 8.22 6.11
CA ALA A 53 -6.72 8.37 5.04
C ALA A 53 -7.83 7.33 5.20
N GLU A 54 -9.04 7.69 4.78
CA GLU A 54 -10.19 6.77 4.83
C GLU A 54 -10.01 5.59 3.86
N LYS A 55 -9.41 5.87 2.70
CA LYS A 55 -9.15 4.88 1.65
C LYS A 55 -7.89 5.23 0.87
N LEU A 56 -7.36 4.26 0.14
CA LEU A 56 -6.18 4.44 -0.73
C LEU A 56 -6.51 4.30 -2.22
N VAL A 57 -7.80 4.10 -2.56
CA VAL A 57 -8.27 4.02 -3.94
C VAL A 57 -9.36 5.05 -4.15
N TRP A 58 -9.19 5.88 -5.16
CA TRP A 58 -10.01 7.06 -5.46
C TRP A 58 -10.46 7.07 -6.92
N THR A 59 -11.42 7.93 -7.23
CA THR A 59 -11.81 8.25 -8.61
C THR A 59 -11.49 9.71 -8.95
N PRO A 60 -11.39 10.08 -10.23
CA PRO A 60 -11.10 11.47 -10.61
C PRO A 60 -12.18 12.48 -10.20
N GLU A 61 -13.40 12.03 -9.96
CA GLU A 61 -14.52 12.87 -9.51
C GLU A 61 -14.41 13.25 -8.04
N GLU A 62 -13.59 12.54 -7.29
CA GLU A 62 -13.33 12.77 -5.88
C GLU A 62 -12.12 13.70 -5.68
N SER A 63 -11.93 14.13 -4.43
CA SER A 63 -10.71 14.76 -3.96
C SER A 63 -10.04 13.84 -2.94
N PHE A 64 -8.76 13.58 -3.13
CA PHE A 64 -7.98 12.89 -2.11
C PHE A 64 -8.01 13.71 -0.82
N SER A 65 -8.29 13.07 0.29
CA SER A 65 -8.28 13.70 1.61
C SER A 65 -7.56 12.83 2.63
N ALA A 66 -6.77 13.44 3.48
CA ALA A 66 -6.07 12.77 4.56
C ALA A 66 -5.82 13.72 5.73
N GLU A 67 -5.78 13.18 6.93
CA GLU A 67 -5.25 13.83 8.11
C GLU A 67 -3.74 13.57 8.17
N LEU A 68 -2.97 14.64 8.33
CA LEU A 68 -1.55 14.56 8.60
C LEU A 68 -1.28 14.86 10.06
N SER A 69 -0.44 14.06 10.66
CA SER A 69 0.07 14.22 12.02
C SER A 69 1.58 13.99 12.05
N ALA A 70 2.20 14.32 13.16
CA ALA A 70 3.62 14.15 13.33
C ALA A 70 3.93 13.61 14.73
N PHE A 71 4.82 12.64 14.79
CA PHE A 71 5.49 12.28 16.02
C PHE A 71 6.84 13.01 16.08
N LEU A 72 7.11 13.69 17.20
CA LEU A 72 8.39 14.34 17.47
C LEU A 72 8.87 13.93 18.85
N ARG A 73 10.04 13.30 18.91
CA ARG A 73 10.67 12.94 20.18
C ARG A 73 11.05 14.16 21.01
N GLU A 74 11.53 15.20 20.32
CA GLU A 74 11.86 16.48 20.94
C GLU A 74 10.94 17.56 20.36
N PRO A 75 10.00 18.08 21.14
CA PRO A 75 9.10 19.12 20.67
C PRO A 75 9.87 20.43 20.45
N SER A 76 9.60 21.08 19.32
CA SER A 76 10.21 22.35 18.96
C SER A 76 9.28 23.55 19.16
N GLY A 77 8.10 23.37 19.74
CA GLY A 77 7.07 24.39 19.83
C GLY A 77 6.34 24.59 18.50
N ASP A 78 6.56 25.69 17.81
CA ASP A 78 5.97 25.94 16.50
C ASP A 78 6.67 25.07 15.43
N SER A 79 5.92 24.20 14.79
CA SER A 79 6.38 23.22 13.82
C SER A 79 5.65 23.36 12.50
N GLU A 80 6.27 22.92 11.41
CA GLU A 80 5.72 22.94 10.06
C GLU A 80 5.88 21.56 9.41
N LEU A 81 4.81 21.13 8.75
CA LEU A 81 4.77 19.92 7.93
C LEU A 81 4.44 20.32 6.50
N ALA A 82 5.42 20.22 5.62
CA ALA A 82 5.24 20.41 4.19
C ALA A 82 4.73 19.11 3.55
N TRP A 83 3.82 19.21 2.59
CA TRP A 83 3.29 18.07 1.86
C TRP A 83 3.15 18.34 0.37
N GLN A 84 3.23 17.29 -0.43
CA GLN A 84 3.04 17.35 -1.87
C GLN A 84 2.50 16.03 -2.40
N VAL A 85 1.54 16.11 -3.30
CA VAL A 85 1.02 14.96 -4.05
C VAL A 85 1.64 14.99 -5.44
N LYS A 86 2.30 13.91 -5.81
CA LYS A 86 2.96 13.75 -7.11
C LYS A 86 2.29 12.66 -7.94
N ASN A 87 2.31 12.87 -9.26
CA ASN A 87 1.93 11.86 -10.23
C ASN A 87 3.08 10.88 -10.50
N SER A 88 2.83 9.86 -11.34
CA SER A 88 3.84 8.87 -11.73
C SER A 88 5.00 9.44 -12.55
N SER A 89 4.83 10.63 -13.15
CA SER A 89 5.89 11.36 -13.86
C SER A 89 6.74 12.24 -12.95
N GLY A 90 6.34 12.40 -11.68
CA GLY A 90 7.01 13.25 -10.70
C GLY A 90 6.50 14.69 -10.64
N ASP A 91 5.46 15.04 -11.41
CA ASP A 91 4.87 16.38 -11.40
C ASP A 91 4.00 16.57 -10.17
N ASP A 92 4.03 17.77 -9.60
CA ASP A 92 3.21 18.15 -8.47
C ASP A 92 1.76 18.41 -8.89
N LEU A 93 0.83 17.67 -8.32
CA LEU A 93 -0.62 17.90 -8.48
C LEU A 93 -1.16 18.87 -7.42
N SER A 94 -0.62 18.80 -6.22
CA SER A 94 -1.02 19.66 -5.11
C SER A 94 0.10 19.71 -4.07
N THR A 95 0.26 20.88 -3.46
CA THR A 95 1.28 21.12 -2.41
C THR A 95 0.73 22.00 -1.32
N GLY A 96 1.31 21.93 -0.14
CA GLY A 96 0.95 22.83 0.96
C GLY A 96 1.86 22.69 2.16
N VAL A 97 1.60 23.53 3.15
CA VAL A 97 2.29 23.51 4.45
C VAL A 97 1.24 23.60 5.54
N LEU A 98 1.36 22.78 6.54
CA LEU A 98 0.56 22.81 7.76
C LEU A 98 1.43 23.29 8.91
N ALA A 99 1.00 24.37 9.56
CA ALA A 99 1.62 24.83 10.78
C ALA A 99 0.90 24.24 12.00
N PHE A 100 1.63 23.69 12.93
CA PHE A 100 1.07 23.10 14.15
C PHE A 100 2.00 23.34 15.34
N LYS A 101 1.48 23.12 16.54
CA LYS A 101 2.29 23.20 17.76
C LYS A 101 2.64 21.79 18.20
N SER A 102 3.93 21.54 18.40
CA SER A 102 4.40 20.32 19.02
C SER A 102 4.58 20.53 20.52
N THR A 103 4.00 19.61 21.30
CA THR A 103 4.09 19.60 22.76
C THR A 103 4.91 18.40 23.23
N LEU A 104 5.35 18.42 24.49
CA LEU A 104 6.04 17.27 25.06
C LEU A 104 5.01 16.16 25.34
N SER A 105 4.73 15.36 24.33
CA SER A 105 3.79 14.25 24.37
C SER A 105 4.46 13.02 23.78
N CYS A 106 4.10 11.84 24.30
CA CYS A 106 4.48 10.57 23.67
C CYS A 106 3.49 10.17 22.57
N GLU A 107 2.62 11.07 22.13
CA GLU A 107 1.60 10.87 21.14
C GLU A 107 1.87 11.69 19.87
N ALA A 108 1.31 11.25 18.76
CA ALA A 108 1.38 11.99 17.50
C ALA A 108 0.45 13.23 17.56
N GLU A 109 0.98 14.37 17.20
CA GLU A 109 0.26 15.64 17.13
C GLU A 109 -0.39 15.83 15.77
N VAL A 110 -1.67 16.17 15.71
CA VAL A 110 -2.38 16.43 14.46
C VAL A 110 -1.92 17.77 13.89
N ALA A 111 -1.33 17.74 12.69
CA ALA A 111 -0.94 18.93 11.96
C ALA A 111 -2.13 19.54 11.20
N GLY A 112 -3.01 18.72 10.64
CA GLY A 112 -4.22 19.18 9.96
C GLY A 112 -4.73 18.25 8.87
N GLN A 113 -5.80 18.69 8.22
CA GLN A 113 -6.40 18.00 7.07
C GLN A 113 -5.86 18.56 5.76
N ILE A 114 -5.60 17.68 4.81
CA ILE A 114 -5.21 18.05 3.47
C ILE A 114 -6.25 17.58 2.46
N GLN A 115 -6.33 18.29 1.33
CA GLN A 115 -7.14 17.90 0.18
C GLN A 115 -6.37 18.16 -1.12
N ALA A 116 -6.46 17.23 -2.05
CA ALA A 116 -5.89 17.34 -3.37
C ALA A 116 -6.92 16.94 -4.44
N PRO A 117 -7.28 17.84 -5.36
CA PRO A 117 -8.22 17.52 -6.44
C PRO A 117 -7.61 16.52 -7.42
N LEU A 118 -8.42 15.56 -7.88
CA LEU A 118 -7.97 14.45 -8.73
C LEU A 118 -8.48 14.55 -10.18
N GLN A 119 -9.22 15.62 -10.55
CA GLN A 119 -9.88 15.75 -11.86
C GLN A 119 -8.91 15.77 -13.05
N THR A 120 -7.64 16.05 -12.82
CA THR A 120 -6.58 16.03 -13.84
C THR A 120 -6.12 14.63 -14.21
N VAL A 121 -6.40 13.64 -13.37
CA VAL A 121 -6.00 12.24 -13.58
C VAL A 121 -6.96 11.59 -14.56
N LYS A 122 -6.49 11.28 -15.77
CA LYS A 122 -7.33 10.74 -16.86
C LYS A 122 -7.19 9.25 -17.09
N LYS A 123 -6.19 8.63 -16.47
CA LYS A 123 -5.88 7.19 -16.60
C LYS A 123 -5.74 6.60 -15.20
N ALA A 124 -5.82 5.27 -15.11
CA ALA A 124 -5.44 4.57 -13.90
C ALA A 124 -3.98 4.89 -13.56
N GLU A 125 -3.75 5.47 -12.40
CA GLU A 125 -2.45 5.99 -12.02
C GLU A 125 -2.18 5.83 -10.53
N LYS A 126 -0.94 5.55 -10.20
CA LYS A 126 -0.41 5.58 -8.85
C LYS A 126 0.08 6.98 -8.54
N LEU A 127 -0.45 7.59 -7.51
CA LEU A 127 0.01 8.86 -6.97
C LEU A 127 0.78 8.63 -5.67
N THR A 128 1.64 9.58 -5.32
CA THR A 128 2.41 9.51 -4.07
C THR A 128 2.24 10.81 -3.29
N LEU A 129 1.80 10.69 -2.04
CA LEU A 129 1.86 11.77 -1.07
C LEU A 129 3.23 11.74 -0.39
N HIS A 130 3.96 12.83 -0.47
CA HIS A 130 5.18 13.06 0.30
C HIS A 130 4.88 14.04 1.42
N ALA A 131 5.41 13.80 2.60
CA ALA A 131 5.34 14.71 3.73
C ALA A 131 6.70 14.84 4.40
N GLY A 132 7.05 16.04 4.83
CA GLY A 132 8.32 16.34 5.48
C GLY A 132 8.17 17.37 6.59
N LEU A 133 8.78 17.09 7.72
CA LEU A 133 8.86 17.99 8.87
C LEU A 133 10.04 18.94 8.68
N LYS A 134 9.86 20.18 9.02
CA LYS A 134 10.94 21.19 9.01
C LYS A 134 12.03 20.81 10.01
N GLY A 135 13.20 20.46 9.47
CA GLY A 135 14.34 19.99 10.26
C GLY A 135 14.20 18.56 10.83
N GLY A 136 13.24 17.79 10.33
CA GLY A 136 12.94 16.45 10.81
C GLY A 136 12.79 15.39 9.73
N GLY A 137 12.08 14.31 10.04
CA GLY A 137 11.85 13.17 9.18
C GLY A 137 10.96 13.47 7.98
N THR A 138 11.03 12.60 7.01
CA THR A 138 10.16 12.57 5.82
C THR A 138 9.48 11.23 5.72
N ASN A 139 8.30 11.19 5.10
CA ASN A 139 7.60 9.95 4.81
C ASN A 139 6.84 10.07 3.49
N GLN A 140 6.43 8.93 2.93
CA GLN A 140 5.67 8.90 1.69
C GLN A 140 4.69 7.73 1.67
N TRP A 141 3.54 7.95 1.02
CA TRP A 141 2.50 6.93 0.88
C TRP A 141 1.96 6.93 -0.54
N SER A 142 1.71 5.74 -1.04
CA SER A 142 1.11 5.54 -2.35
C SER A 142 -0.39 5.39 -2.23
N PHE A 143 -1.12 6.00 -3.16
CA PHE A 143 -2.54 5.77 -3.37
C PHE A 143 -2.85 5.72 -4.86
N TRP A 144 -4.02 5.23 -5.23
CA TRP A 144 -4.36 4.96 -6.62
C TRP A 144 -5.63 5.70 -7.02
N VAL A 145 -5.63 6.19 -8.25
CA VAL A 145 -6.80 6.80 -8.88
C VAL A 145 -7.19 5.96 -10.09
N PHE A 146 -8.43 5.50 -10.12
CA PHE A 146 -9.00 4.76 -11.23
C PHE A 146 -10.21 5.50 -11.78
N PRO A 147 -10.25 5.80 -13.10
CA PRO A 147 -11.43 6.38 -13.74
C PRO A 147 -12.66 5.51 -13.54
N SER A 148 -13.82 6.12 -13.28
CA SER A 148 -15.09 5.42 -13.03
C SER A 148 -15.58 4.67 -14.28
N THR A 149 -15.16 5.10 -15.46
CA THR A 149 -15.45 4.42 -16.71
C THR A 149 -14.56 3.19 -16.86
N GLN A 150 -15.13 2.03 -16.68
CA GLN A 150 -14.44 0.79 -17.01
C GLN A 150 -14.18 0.72 -18.53
N PRO A 151 -12.97 0.33 -18.95
CA PRO A 151 -12.72 0.09 -20.36
C PRO A 151 -13.71 -0.95 -20.88
N LYS A 152 -14.42 -0.63 -21.95
CA LYS A 152 -15.23 -1.62 -22.65
C LYS A 152 -14.28 -2.60 -23.33
N PHE A 153 -14.24 -3.80 -22.83
CA PHE A 153 -13.51 -4.88 -23.50
C PHE A 153 -14.37 -5.40 -24.66
N ASP A 154 -13.81 -5.36 -25.85
CA ASP A 154 -14.42 -6.03 -27.00
C ASP A 154 -14.11 -7.54 -26.89
N LEU A 155 -15.12 -8.30 -26.51
CA LEU A 155 -15.07 -9.77 -26.43
C LEU A 155 -15.70 -10.44 -27.66
N SER A 156 -16.00 -9.69 -28.73
CA SER A 156 -16.67 -10.23 -29.92
C SER A 156 -15.91 -11.40 -30.58
N GLY A 157 -14.57 -11.41 -30.45
CA GLY A 157 -13.71 -12.51 -30.93
C GLY A 157 -13.39 -13.59 -29.90
N VAL A 158 -14.00 -13.53 -28.70
CA VAL A 158 -13.70 -14.48 -27.63
C VAL A 158 -14.90 -15.37 -27.34
N ARG A 159 -14.73 -16.68 -27.49
CA ARG A 159 -15.77 -17.64 -27.06
C ARG A 159 -15.57 -18.00 -25.60
N ILE A 160 -16.64 -17.83 -24.79
CA ILE A 160 -16.61 -18.10 -23.35
C ILE A 160 -17.24 -19.47 -23.10
N PHE A 161 -16.50 -20.34 -22.42
CA PHE A 161 -16.98 -21.67 -22.06
C PHE A 161 -16.92 -21.87 -20.53
N PRO A 162 -17.97 -22.43 -19.91
CA PRO A 162 -17.96 -22.74 -18.47
C PRO A 162 -17.19 -24.02 -18.12
N TRP A 163 -16.79 -24.80 -19.14
CA TRP A 163 -16.16 -26.11 -18.99
C TRP A 163 -15.17 -26.39 -20.11
N TYR A 164 -14.18 -27.23 -19.83
CA TYR A 164 -13.36 -27.84 -20.86
C TYR A 164 -14.03 -29.11 -21.41
N ARG A 165 -14.49 -29.06 -22.67
CA ARG A 165 -15.13 -30.15 -23.37
C ARG A 165 -14.60 -30.23 -24.82
N GLU A 166 -15.14 -31.16 -25.61
CA GLU A 166 -14.72 -31.34 -27.00
C GLU A 166 -15.03 -30.11 -27.88
N ASP A 167 -16.09 -29.34 -27.58
CA ASP A 167 -16.40 -28.08 -28.25
C ASP A 167 -15.33 -27.03 -28.06
N VAL A 168 -14.74 -26.95 -26.87
CA VAL A 168 -13.58 -26.07 -26.59
C VAL A 168 -12.37 -26.51 -27.41
N ARG A 169 -12.11 -27.82 -27.45
CA ARG A 169 -10.99 -28.38 -28.17
C ARG A 169 -11.10 -28.18 -29.69
N GLN A 170 -12.30 -28.24 -30.23
CA GLN A 170 -12.58 -27.92 -31.62
C GLN A 170 -12.39 -26.42 -31.90
N ALA A 171 -12.89 -25.53 -31.06
CA ALA A 171 -12.69 -24.09 -31.20
C ALA A 171 -11.19 -23.72 -31.20
N LEU A 172 -10.41 -24.29 -30.29
CA LEU A 172 -8.96 -24.12 -30.28
C LEU A 172 -8.25 -24.66 -31.52
N LYS A 173 -8.70 -25.84 -32.06
CA LYS A 173 -8.16 -26.39 -33.32
C LYS A 173 -8.47 -25.50 -34.53
N GLN A 174 -9.57 -24.75 -34.46
CA GLN A 174 -9.97 -23.77 -35.50
C GLN A 174 -9.26 -22.40 -35.34
N GLY A 175 -8.39 -22.25 -34.34
CA GLY A 175 -7.66 -21.03 -34.08
C GLY A 175 -8.49 -19.96 -33.39
N GLU A 176 -9.64 -20.29 -32.80
CA GLU A 176 -10.47 -19.37 -32.06
C GLU A 176 -9.85 -19.01 -30.70
N THR A 177 -10.08 -17.77 -30.27
CA THR A 177 -9.73 -17.35 -28.91
C THR A 177 -10.78 -17.83 -27.92
N VAL A 178 -10.34 -18.56 -26.91
CA VAL A 178 -11.23 -19.19 -25.93
C VAL A 178 -10.93 -18.67 -24.52
N TRP A 179 -11.98 -18.29 -23.81
CA TRP A 179 -11.91 -18.01 -22.37
C TRP A 179 -12.68 -19.09 -21.60
N LEU A 180 -11.94 -19.86 -20.79
CA LEU A 180 -12.54 -20.82 -19.86
C LEU A 180 -12.86 -20.13 -18.53
N LYS A 181 -14.16 -19.92 -18.26
CA LYS A 181 -14.65 -19.35 -17.00
C LYS A 181 -15.20 -20.49 -16.11
N ILE A 182 -14.31 -21.33 -15.60
CA ILE A 182 -14.69 -22.47 -14.77
C ILE A 182 -15.07 -21.99 -13.36
N HIS A 183 -16.23 -22.44 -12.88
CA HIS A 183 -16.63 -22.17 -11.50
C HIS A 183 -15.74 -22.95 -10.52
N PRO A 184 -15.28 -22.37 -9.40
CA PRO A 184 -14.39 -23.04 -8.45
C PRO A 184 -14.90 -24.41 -7.95
N ASP A 185 -16.21 -24.55 -7.71
CA ASP A 185 -16.84 -25.80 -7.25
C ASP A 185 -16.74 -26.96 -8.24
N ARG A 186 -16.26 -26.67 -9.44
CA ARG A 186 -16.12 -27.63 -10.53
C ARG A 186 -14.68 -28.03 -10.81
N VAL A 187 -13.75 -27.56 -10.00
CA VAL A 187 -12.33 -27.93 -10.07
C VAL A 187 -12.10 -29.12 -9.12
N TRP A 188 -12.23 -30.32 -9.63
CA TRP A 188 -12.17 -31.56 -8.84
C TRP A 188 -10.80 -31.86 -8.24
N THR A 189 -9.75 -31.36 -8.88
CA THR A 189 -8.37 -31.52 -8.42
C THR A 189 -7.91 -30.34 -7.60
N GLY A 190 -8.80 -29.39 -7.33
CA GLY A 190 -8.50 -28.25 -6.47
C GLY A 190 -8.34 -28.71 -5.02
N ILE A 191 -7.23 -28.33 -4.42
CA ILE A 191 -7.05 -28.49 -2.96
C ILE A 191 -7.74 -27.31 -2.30
N PRO A 192 -8.78 -27.53 -1.46
CA PRO A 192 -9.40 -26.43 -0.72
C PRO A 192 -8.36 -25.76 0.15
N GLY A 193 -8.08 -24.47 -0.11
CA GLY A 193 -7.23 -23.69 0.77
C GLY A 193 -7.88 -23.55 2.15
N ARG A 194 -7.27 -24.13 3.16
CA ARG A 194 -7.64 -23.91 4.55
C ARG A 194 -6.53 -23.08 5.19
N PHE A 195 -6.85 -21.86 5.55
CA PHE A 195 -6.00 -21.08 6.43
C PHE A 195 -6.31 -21.51 7.87
N ALA A 196 -5.51 -22.41 8.40
CA ALA A 196 -5.49 -22.67 9.82
C ALA A 196 -4.35 -21.84 10.42
N PRO A 197 -4.56 -21.09 11.51
CA PRO A 197 -3.47 -20.46 12.19
C PRO A 197 -2.54 -21.58 12.70
N ALA A 198 -1.33 -21.66 12.13
CA ALA A 198 -0.30 -22.53 12.63
C ALA A 198 0.35 -21.84 13.82
N PHE A 199 0.01 -22.25 15.01
CA PHE A 199 0.76 -21.85 16.17
C PHE A 199 2.12 -22.57 16.13
N TRP A 200 3.20 -21.83 16.24
CA TRP A 200 4.57 -22.33 16.10
C TRP A 200 5.05 -23.22 17.26
N SER A 201 4.23 -23.38 18.28
CA SER A 201 4.46 -24.32 19.37
C SER A 201 3.25 -25.25 19.53
N PRO A 202 3.19 -26.34 18.76
CA PRO A 202 2.30 -27.42 19.13
C PRO A 202 2.92 -28.07 20.38
N VAL A 203 2.30 -27.86 21.51
CA VAL A 203 2.55 -28.69 22.68
C VAL A 203 1.79 -29.99 22.51
#